data_2e0862346701ccb76e43e8f34715b414
#
_entry.id   2e0862346701ccb76e43e8f34715b414
#
_cell.length_a   1.000
_cell.length_b   1.000
_cell.length_c   1.000
_cell.angle_alpha   90.00
_cell.angle_beta   90.00
_cell.angle_gamma   90.00
#
_symmetry.space_group_name_H-M   'P 1'
#
loop_
_entity.id
_entity.type
_entity.pdbx_description
1 polymer ?
#
loop_
_entity_poly.entity_id
_entity_poly.type
_entity_poly.pdbx_seq_one_letter_code
_entity_poly.pdbx_strand_id
1 'polypeptide(L)'
;VLSNPDKKSNYDRYGSAEGFSGGGFGGGFGGFNMEDIFSQFGDIFGGGFGGGFGGGRSSGPRRTKGSNLRIKVKLTLEEIANGVEKKVKVKRKVQAQGVSYKTCSTCNGQGQVMRVTNTILGRMQSASTCPTCGGTGQLLDKKPADADSQGMIQEDETVAIKIPAGVVDGMQLKVSNKGNDAPGNSVPGDLIVAIEEIEHEFLKREGENLHYDLYISFSEAVLGVSKDIEAVNGKVRIKLEEGIQSGKILRLKGKGIPSLNGYGNGDLLVHVNVWTPKTLNKEQKQFFENAMDNENFIPHPEKSDKSFFEKVKDMFS
;
A
#
# COMPACT_ATOMS: atom_id res chain seq x y z
N VAL A 1 -36.22 6.54 -28.70
CA VAL A 1 -35.64 5.30 -29.25
C VAL A 1 -36.75 4.27 -29.46
N LEU A 2 -37.67 4.08 -28.51
CA LEU A 2 -38.74 3.06 -28.58
C LEU A 2 -39.91 3.41 -29.53
N SER A 3 -40.03 4.67 -29.90
CA SER A 3 -41.12 5.14 -30.80
C SER A 3 -40.81 5.05 -32.31
N ASN A 4 -39.57 4.65 -32.69
CA ASN A 4 -39.18 4.46 -34.05
C ASN A 4 -38.75 2.99 -34.29
N PRO A 5 -39.45 2.23 -35.13
CA PRO A 5 -39.23 0.79 -35.34
C PRO A 5 -37.82 0.47 -35.87
N ASP A 6 -37.24 1.33 -36.71
CA ASP A 6 -35.91 1.12 -37.26
C ASP A 6 -34.79 1.31 -36.20
N LYS A 7 -34.97 2.30 -35.34
CA LYS A 7 -34.02 2.54 -34.24
C LYS A 7 -34.13 1.45 -33.17
N LYS A 8 -35.29 0.89 -32.95
CA LYS A 8 -35.47 -0.25 -32.05
C LYS A 8 -34.81 -1.51 -32.60
N SER A 9 -35.01 -1.82 -33.88
CA SER A 9 -34.36 -2.95 -34.55
C SER A 9 -32.84 -2.87 -34.54
N ASN A 10 -32.29 -1.67 -34.73
CA ASN A 10 -30.84 -1.44 -34.64
C ASN A 10 -30.33 -1.59 -33.22
N TYR A 11 -31.06 -1.13 -32.21
CA TYR A 11 -30.69 -1.29 -30.83
C TYR A 11 -30.72 -2.76 -30.36
N ASP A 12 -31.74 -3.50 -30.76
CA ASP A 12 -31.91 -4.93 -30.44
C ASP A 12 -30.84 -5.81 -31.09
N ARG A 13 -30.28 -5.37 -32.23
CA ARG A 13 -29.29 -6.12 -33.01
C ARG A 13 -27.83 -5.72 -32.71
N TYR A 14 -27.56 -4.46 -32.40
CA TYR A 14 -26.22 -3.89 -32.32
C TYR A 14 -25.93 -3.14 -31.01
N GLY A 15 -26.90 -3.06 -30.11
CA GLY A 15 -26.77 -2.34 -28.83
C GLY A 15 -26.69 -0.80 -28.98
N SER A 16 -26.92 -0.26 -30.17
CA SER A 16 -26.94 1.18 -30.45
C SER A 16 -28.08 1.59 -31.35
N ALA A 17 -28.64 2.79 -31.13
CA ALA A 17 -29.81 3.28 -31.91
C ALA A 17 -29.44 3.73 -33.34
N GLU A 18 -28.18 3.89 -33.68
CA GLU A 18 -27.70 4.43 -34.97
C GLU A 18 -27.09 3.39 -35.91
N GLY A 19 -27.05 2.09 -35.53
CA GLY A 19 -26.48 1.02 -36.35
C GLY A 19 -24.96 1.11 -36.48
N PHE A 20 -24.33 0.03 -36.91
CA PHE A 20 -22.91 -0.03 -37.22
C PHE A 20 -22.64 0.65 -38.58
N SER A 21 -22.52 1.98 -38.58
CA SER A 21 -22.00 2.72 -39.75
C SER A 21 -20.49 2.81 -39.57
N GLY A 22 -19.75 2.07 -40.40
CA GLY A 22 -18.29 2.09 -40.43
C GLY A 22 -17.77 3.48 -40.80
N GLY A 23 -16.94 4.03 -39.91
CA GLY A 23 -16.15 5.24 -40.16
C GLY A 23 -16.20 6.24 -39.01
N GLY A 24 -15.10 6.37 -38.27
CA GLY A 24 -14.85 7.53 -37.41
C GLY A 24 -15.05 7.32 -35.92
N PHE A 25 -14.01 6.94 -35.26
CA PHE A 25 -13.85 7.03 -33.82
C PHE A 25 -13.80 8.52 -33.45
N GLY A 26 -14.92 9.11 -33.11
CA GLY A 26 -14.98 10.49 -32.67
C GLY A 26 -16.30 10.82 -32.02
N GLY A 27 -16.36 10.91 -30.74
CA GLY A 27 -17.43 11.62 -30.03
C GLY A 27 -18.13 10.88 -28.92
N GLY A 28 -17.78 11.17 -27.67
CA GLY A 28 -18.72 11.15 -26.56
C GLY A 28 -18.51 10.14 -25.43
N PHE A 29 -17.35 10.13 -24.82
CA PHE A 29 -17.22 9.72 -23.42
C PHE A 29 -16.43 10.80 -22.70
N GLY A 30 -17.13 11.72 -22.06
CA GLY A 30 -16.55 12.76 -21.25
C GLY A 30 -15.87 12.17 -20.00
N GLY A 31 -14.59 12.44 -19.84
CA GLY A 31 -13.94 12.43 -18.53
C GLY A 31 -12.94 11.34 -18.19
N PHE A 32 -12.60 10.43 -19.09
CA PHE A 32 -11.48 9.50 -18.84
C PHE A 32 -10.39 9.73 -19.88
N ASN A 33 -9.19 10.08 -19.44
CA ASN A 33 -8.03 10.22 -20.30
C ASN A 33 -7.70 8.87 -20.94
N MET A 34 -7.92 8.79 -22.26
CA MET A 34 -7.69 7.58 -23.04
C MET A 34 -6.20 7.17 -23.09
N GLU A 35 -5.29 8.11 -22.78
CA GLU A 35 -3.86 7.86 -22.69
C GLU A 35 -3.48 6.99 -21.48
N ASP A 36 -4.18 7.12 -20.35
CA ASP A 36 -3.94 6.31 -19.16
C ASP A 36 -4.43 4.86 -19.33
N ILE A 37 -5.50 4.64 -20.08
CA ILE A 37 -5.99 3.28 -20.39
C ILE A 37 -5.09 2.60 -21.43
N PHE A 38 -4.57 3.34 -22.41
CA PHE A 38 -3.66 2.79 -23.41
C PHE A 38 -2.27 2.46 -22.84
N SER A 39 -1.78 3.20 -21.86
CA SER A 39 -0.51 2.88 -21.20
C SER A 39 -0.62 1.62 -20.32
N GLN A 40 -1.76 1.41 -19.69
CA GLN A 40 -2.00 0.25 -18.82
C GLN A 40 -2.36 -1.03 -19.59
N PHE A 41 -3.02 -0.89 -20.76
CA PHE A 41 -3.31 -2.01 -21.66
C PHE A 41 -2.16 -2.34 -22.63
N GLY A 42 -1.27 -1.39 -22.89
CA GLY A 42 -0.08 -1.58 -23.75
C GLY A 42 0.88 -2.64 -23.22
N ASP A 43 0.99 -2.79 -21.91
CA ASP A 43 1.86 -3.80 -21.29
C ASP A 43 1.28 -5.23 -21.32
N ILE A 44 -0.04 -5.39 -21.42
CA ILE A 44 -0.71 -6.70 -21.43
C ILE A 44 -0.94 -7.22 -22.85
N PHE A 45 -1.20 -6.34 -23.82
CA PHE A 45 -1.51 -6.71 -25.21
C PHE A 45 -0.40 -6.44 -26.23
N GLY A 46 0.70 -5.80 -25.80
CA GLY A 46 1.84 -5.46 -26.67
C GLY A 46 2.68 -6.63 -27.16
N GLY A 47 2.30 -7.86 -26.84
CA GLY A 47 3.09 -9.07 -27.17
C GLY A 47 2.63 -9.91 -28.37
N GLY A 48 1.52 -9.59 -29.07
CA GLY A 48 1.03 -10.59 -30.02
C GLY A 48 0.24 -10.21 -31.26
N PHE A 49 -0.21 -8.97 -31.45
CA PHE A 49 -1.05 -8.71 -32.62
C PHE A 49 -0.88 -7.28 -33.18
N GLY A 50 -0.08 -7.13 -34.21
CA GLY A 50 -0.01 -5.86 -34.95
C GLY A 50 1.21 -5.72 -35.85
N GLY A 51 1.29 -6.50 -36.90
CA GLY A 51 2.21 -6.23 -38.01
C GLY A 51 1.79 -4.96 -38.76
N GLY A 52 2.69 -3.98 -38.84
CA GLY A 52 2.71 -2.98 -39.89
C GLY A 52 2.23 -1.58 -39.51
N PHE A 53 3.10 -0.77 -38.91
CA PHE A 53 3.26 0.62 -39.35
C PHE A 53 4.66 1.10 -38.97
N GLY A 54 5.45 1.44 -39.99
CA GLY A 54 6.84 1.80 -39.88
C GLY A 54 7.09 3.05 -39.10
N GLY A 55 7.81 2.91 -38.02
CA GLY A 55 8.51 3.97 -37.30
C GLY A 55 9.80 3.36 -36.80
N GLY A 56 10.93 3.66 -37.49
CA GLY A 56 12.26 3.20 -37.12
C GLY A 56 12.61 3.66 -35.71
N ARG A 57 12.26 2.87 -34.70
CA ARG A 57 12.88 2.98 -33.38
C ARG A 57 14.27 2.40 -33.54
N SER A 58 15.27 3.26 -33.53
CA SER A 58 16.67 2.93 -33.35
C SER A 58 16.74 1.92 -32.20
N SER A 59 16.96 0.64 -32.51
CA SER A 59 17.22 -0.40 -31.52
C SER A 59 18.66 -0.22 -31.00
N GLY A 60 18.83 0.76 -30.10
CA GLY A 60 20.02 0.79 -29.25
C GLY A 60 20.12 -0.51 -28.46
N PRO A 61 21.32 -0.91 -28.04
CA PRO A 61 21.50 -2.13 -27.26
C PRO A 61 20.57 -2.09 -26.05
N ARG A 62 19.71 -3.10 -25.90
CA ARG A 62 18.80 -3.22 -24.77
C ARG A 62 19.63 -3.30 -23.48
N ARG A 63 19.53 -2.27 -22.65
CA ARG A 63 20.13 -2.30 -21.34
C ARG A 63 19.35 -3.29 -20.47
N THR A 64 20.05 -4.29 -19.96
CA THR A 64 19.47 -5.23 -19.00
C THR A 64 19.25 -4.51 -17.66
N LYS A 65 18.12 -4.74 -17.04
CA LYS A 65 17.84 -4.21 -15.71
C LYS A 65 18.19 -5.26 -14.64
N GLY A 66 18.87 -4.84 -13.59
CA GLY A 66 19.17 -5.67 -12.43
C GLY A 66 17.90 -6.07 -11.67
N SER A 67 18.02 -7.08 -10.82
CA SER A 67 16.89 -7.55 -10.01
C SER A 67 16.60 -6.60 -8.87
N ASN A 68 15.31 -6.49 -8.52
CA ASN A 68 14.90 -5.70 -7.38
C ASN A 68 15.29 -6.39 -6.07
N LEU A 69 15.68 -5.60 -5.07
CA LEU A 69 15.83 -6.04 -3.69
C LEU A 69 14.54 -5.74 -2.92
N ARG A 70 14.19 -6.60 -1.97
CA ARG A 70 13.06 -6.40 -1.07
C ARG A 70 13.52 -6.47 0.36
N ILE A 71 13.13 -5.49 1.15
CA ILE A 71 13.39 -5.42 2.60
C ILE A 71 12.10 -5.07 3.33
N LYS A 72 12.03 -5.44 4.61
CA LYS A 72 10.97 -5.01 5.52
C LYS A 72 11.54 -3.98 6.47
N VAL A 73 10.78 -2.93 6.73
CA VAL A 73 11.12 -1.88 7.70
C VAL A 73 9.99 -1.78 8.71
N LYS A 74 10.32 -2.02 9.97
CA LYS A 74 9.38 -1.90 11.08
C LYS A 74 9.30 -0.46 11.55
N LEU A 75 8.07 0.02 11.75
CA LEU A 75 7.77 1.39 12.19
C LEU A 75 6.88 1.37 13.43
N THR A 76 7.17 2.26 14.37
CA THR A 76 6.27 2.55 15.49
C THR A 76 5.16 3.51 15.03
N LEU A 77 4.05 3.58 15.78
CA LEU A 77 2.97 4.53 15.51
C LEU A 77 3.45 5.99 15.49
N GLU A 78 4.42 6.34 16.35
CA GLU A 78 5.03 7.67 16.38
C GLU A 78 5.79 7.98 15.09
N GLU A 79 6.58 7.03 14.58
CA GLU A 79 7.30 7.16 13.33
C GLU A 79 6.35 7.28 12.13
N ILE A 80 5.23 6.54 12.18
CA ILE A 80 4.18 6.62 11.17
C ILE A 80 3.47 7.98 11.22
N ALA A 81 3.17 8.49 12.40
CA ALA A 81 2.48 9.77 12.55
C ALA A 81 3.31 10.96 12.10
N ASN A 82 4.63 10.94 12.37
CA ASN A 82 5.51 12.06 12.10
C ASN A 82 6.26 11.94 10.76
N GLY A 83 6.30 10.73 10.18
CA GLY A 83 7.23 10.38 9.13
C GLY A 83 8.66 10.27 9.67
N VAL A 84 9.49 9.52 9.00
CA VAL A 84 10.86 9.27 9.46
C VAL A 84 11.82 9.03 8.30
N GLU A 85 13.07 9.41 8.47
CA GLU A 85 14.16 9.01 7.60
C GLU A 85 14.97 7.90 8.27
N LYS A 86 14.89 6.67 7.70
CA LYS A 86 15.63 5.52 8.22
C LYS A 86 16.81 5.19 7.30
N LYS A 87 17.98 4.98 7.90
CA LYS A 87 19.17 4.46 7.22
C LYS A 87 19.19 2.95 7.38
N VAL A 88 19.08 2.24 6.26
CA VAL A 88 19.05 0.77 6.24
C VAL A 88 20.26 0.26 5.49
N LYS A 89 20.95 -0.70 6.08
CA LYS A 89 22.08 -1.40 5.45
C LYS A 89 21.53 -2.55 4.61
N VAL A 90 21.80 -2.52 3.31
CA VAL A 90 21.36 -3.53 2.36
C VAL A 90 22.57 -4.19 1.70
N LYS A 91 22.49 -5.49 1.51
CA LYS A 91 23.46 -6.26 0.72
C LYS A 91 22.98 -6.33 -0.71
N ARG A 92 23.71 -5.72 -1.62
CA ARG A 92 23.38 -5.74 -3.05
C ARG A 92 24.50 -6.35 -3.87
N LYS A 93 24.16 -6.95 -5.00
CA LYS A 93 25.13 -7.36 -6.00
C LYS A 93 25.46 -6.15 -6.87
N VAL A 94 26.74 -5.82 -6.96
CA VAL A 94 27.25 -4.75 -7.80
C VAL A 94 28.32 -5.30 -8.74
N GLN A 95 28.54 -4.61 -9.84
CA GLN A 95 29.61 -4.97 -10.75
C GLN A 95 30.96 -4.70 -10.09
N ALA A 96 31.84 -5.68 -10.06
CA ALA A 96 33.17 -5.53 -9.46
C ALA A 96 34.00 -4.49 -10.20
N GLN A 97 34.85 -3.75 -9.49
CA GLN A 97 35.76 -2.81 -10.10
C GLN A 97 36.82 -3.56 -10.97
N GLY A 98 37.08 -3.05 -12.16
CA GLY A 98 38.05 -3.69 -13.10
C GLY A 98 37.47 -4.82 -13.95
N VAL A 99 36.16 -5.08 -13.87
CA VAL A 99 35.50 -6.00 -14.80
C VAL A 99 35.42 -5.36 -16.18
N SER A 100 35.76 -6.12 -17.21
CA SER A 100 35.56 -5.71 -18.60
C SER A 100 34.70 -6.73 -19.36
N TYR A 101 33.92 -6.19 -20.27
CA TYR A 101 33.04 -6.98 -21.13
C TYR A 101 33.42 -6.71 -22.61
N LYS A 102 33.32 -7.75 -23.44
CA LYS A 102 33.47 -7.66 -24.89
C LYS A 102 32.14 -7.94 -25.57
N THR A 103 31.92 -7.33 -26.71
CA THR A 103 30.74 -7.57 -27.54
C THR A 103 30.64 -9.05 -27.93
N CYS A 104 29.46 -9.63 -27.76
CA CYS A 104 29.22 -11.02 -28.16
C CYS A 104 29.32 -11.15 -29.68
N SER A 105 30.24 -11.97 -30.18
CA SER A 105 30.46 -12.20 -31.60
C SER A 105 29.29 -12.93 -32.28
N THR A 106 28.50 -13.73 -31.53
CA THR A 106 27.39 -14.51 -32.09
C THR A 106 26.20 -13.61 -32.46
N CYS A 107 25.93 -12.57 -31.68
CA CYS A 107 24.79 -11.66 -31.93
C CYS A 107 25.25 -10.23 -32.22
N ASN A 108 26.55 -9.96 -32.34
CA ASN A 108 27.09 -8.63 -32.56
C ASN A 108 26.54 -7.55 -31.62
N GLY A 109 26.37 -7.92 -30.36
CA GLY A 109 25.82 -7.01 -29.33
C GLY A 109 24.30 -6.90 -29.23
N GLN A 110 23.54 -7.53 -30.14
CA GLN A 110 22.09 -7.41 -30.19
C GLN A 110 21.37 -8.24 -29.12
N GLY A 111 22.03 -9.20 -28.50
CA GLY A 111 21.42 -10.09 -27.48
C GLY A 111 20.46 -11.13 -28.06
N GLN A 112 20.15 -11.05 -29.34
CA GLN A 112 19.22 -11.94 -30.03
C GLN A 112 19.82 -12.44 -31.33
N VAL A 113 19.41 -13.63 -31.74
CA VAL A 113 19.76 -14.24 -33.02
C VAL A 113 18.51 -14.58 -33.80
N MET A 114 18.51 -14.32 -35.09
CA MET A 114 17.39 -14.66 -35.98
C MET A 114 17.46 -16.15 -36.32
N ARG A 115 16.43 -16.89 -35.98
CA ARG A 115 16.24 -18.28 -36.42
C ARG A 115 15.23 -18.33 -37.55
N VAL A 116 15.62 -18.98 -38.62
CA VAL A 116 14.75 -19.29 -39.74
C VAL A 116 14.25 -20.72 -39.59
N THR A 117 12.94 -20.86 -39.39
CA THR A 117 12.28 -22.16 -39.29
C THR A 117 11.44 -22.37 -40.55
N ASN A 118 11.67 -23.46 -41.28
CA ASN A 118 10.82 -23.86 -42.39
C ASN A 118 9.56 -24.54 -41.84
N THR A 119 8.42 -23.95 -42.08
CA THR A 119 7.10 -24.50 -41.72
C THR A 119 6.32 -24.87 -42.98
N ILE A 120 5.26 -25.64 -42.85
CA ILE A 120 4.31 -25.95 -43.97
C ILE A 120 3.68 -24.70 -44.60
N LEU A 121 3.71 -23.56 -43.89
CA LEU A 121 3.22 -22.26 -44.35
C LEU A 121 4.32 -21.35 -44.93
N GLY A 122 5.57 -21.86 -45.06
CA GLY A 122 6.71 -21.10 -45.58
C GLY A 122 7.81 -20.87 -44.54
N ARG A 123 8.78 -20.04 -44.93
CA ARG A 123 9.92 -19.65 -44.03
C ARG A 123 9.47 -18.60 -43.03
N MET A 124 9.50 -18.96 -41.74
CA MET A 124 9.27 -18.01 -40.65
C MET A 124 10.60 -17.60 -40.03
N GLN A 125 10.82 -16.31 -39.86
CA GLN A 125 11.94 -15.76 -39.13
C GLN A 125 11.46 -15.39 -37.74
N SER A 126 12.08 -15.96 -36.71
CA SER A 126 11.83 -15.63 -35.30
C SER A 126 13.11 -15.18 -34.61
N ALA A 127 13.00 -14.10 -33.81
CA ALA A 127 14.09 -13.70 -32.96
C ALA A 127 14.12 -14.60 -31.71
N SER A 128 15.27 -15.18 -31.40
CA SER A 128 15.49 -15.96 -30.18
C SER A 128 16.63 -15.36 -29.36
N THR A 129 16.57 -15.52 -28.06
CA THR A 129 17.65 -15.08 -27.15
C THR A 129 18.98 -15.72 -27.59
N CYS A 130 20.04 -14.93 -27.68
CA CYS A 130 21.34 -15.42 -28.06
C CYS A 130 21.85 -16.46 -27.03
N PRO A 131 22.16 -17.71 -27.44
CA PRO A 131 22.55 -18.76 -26.51
C PRO A 131 23.94 -18.51 -25.90
N THR A 132 24.79 -17.74 -26.57
CA THR A 132 26.16 -17.48 -26.12
C THR A 132 26.22 -16.44 -25.01
N CYS A 133 25.45 -15.37 -25.10
CA CYS A 133 25.45 -14.28 -24.12
C CYS A 133 24.18 -14.24 -23.23
N GLY A 134 23.23 -15.16 -23.41
CA GLY A 134 22.01 -15.20 -22.64
C GLY A 134 21.14 -13.94 -22.76
N GLY A 135 21.27 -13.20 -23.88
CA GLY A 135 20.48 -11.98 -24.11
C GLY A 135 21.19 -10.68 -23.75
N THR A 136 22.34 -10.73 -23.07
CA THR A 136 23.07 -9.51 -22.63
C THR A 136 23.76 -8.76 -23.76
N GLY A 137 24.03 -9.42 -24.88
CA GLY A 137 24.80 -8.85 -25.98
C GLY A 137 26.31 -8.77 -25.72
N GLN A 138 26.76 -9.10 -24.51
CA GLN A 138 28.15 -8.99 -24.07
C GLN A 138 28.61 -10.26 -23.39
N LEU A 139 29.93 -10.49 -23.42
CA LEU A 139 30.60 -11.59 -22.76
C LEU A 139 31.63 -11.03 -21.79
N LEU A 140 31.80 -11.68 -20.64
CA LEU A 140 32.81 -11.32 -19.66
C LEU A 140 34.21 -11.56 -20.30
N ASP A 141 35.07 -10.56 -20.24
CA ASP A 141 36.45 -10.61 -20.77
C ASP A 141 37.47 -10.74 -19.64
N LYS A 142 37.44 -9.82 -18.68
CA LYS A 142 38.31 -9.85 -17.51
C LYS A 142 37.45 -9.66 -16.24
N LYS A 143 37.83 -10.39 -15.17
CA LYS A 143 37.23 -10.25 -13.85
C LYS A 143 38.30 -10.32 -12.76
N PRO A 144 38.15 -9.59 -11.66
CA PRO A 144 38.96 -9.78 -10.46
C PRO A 144 38.68 -11.14 -9.80
N ALA A 145 39.57 -11.56 -8.92
CA ALA A 145 39.50 -12.88 -8.27
C ALA A 145 38.32 -13.01 -7.29
N ASP A 146 37.88 -11.91 -6.71
CA ASP A 146 36.77 -11.78 -5.76
C ASP A 146 35.38 -11.72 -6.41
N ALA A 147 35.34 -11.56 -7.75
CA ALA A 147 34.11 -11.52 -8.51
C ALA A 147 33.59 -12.92 -8.86
N ASP A 148 32.26 -13.07 -8.87
CA ASP A 148 31.60 -14.30 -9.29
C ASP A 148 31.79 -14.60 -10.81
N SER A 149 31.13 -15.64 -11.30
CA SER A 149 31.22 -16.05 -12.72
C SER A 149 30.66 -15.00 -13.69
N GLN A 150 29.91 -14.03 -13.20
CA GLN A 150 29.30 -12.95 -13.97
C GLN A 150 30.02 -11.60 -13.79
N GLY A 151 31.08 -11.56 -12.99
CA GLY A 151 31.83 -10.33 -12.70
C GLY A 151 31.16 -9.47 -11.59
N MET A 152 30.34 -10.08 -10.75
CA MET A 152 29.60 -9.38 -9.68
C MET A 152 30.21 -9.68 -8.32
N ILE A 153 30.11 -8.70 -7.40
CA ILE A 153 30.46 -8.83 -5.98
C ILE A 153 29.26 -8.45 -5.11
N GLN A 154 29.27 -8.89 -3.87
CA GLN A 154 28.31 -8.41 -2.87
C GLN A 154 28.91 -7.24 -2.11
N GLU A 155 28.18 -6.15 -2.03
CA GLU A 155 28.56 -4.95 -1.31
C GLU A 155 27.47 -4.56 -0.32
N ASP A 156 27.89 -4.09 0.87
CA ASP A 156 27.01 -3.52 1.87
C ASP A 156 26.84 -2.02 1.60
N GLU A 157 25.67 -1.60 1.18
CA GLU A 157 25.34 -0.18 0.97
C GLU A 157 24.35 0.30 2.03
N THR A 158 24.62 1.48 2.61
CA THR A 158 23.67 2.15 3.50
C THR A 158 22.79 3.09 2.69
N VAL A 159 21.49 2.80 2.64
CA VAL A 159 20.49 3.58 1.90
C VAL A 159 19.64 4.37 2.90
N ALA A 160 19.55 5.69 2.72
CA ALA A 160 18.61 6.53 3.44
C ALA A 160 17.23 6.45 2.76
N ILE A 161 16.21 6.09 3.53
CA ILE A 161 14.85 5.90 3.06
C ILE A 161 13.98 6.93 3.75
N LYS A 162 13.41 7.85 2.99
CA LYS A 162 12.46 8.83 3.50
C LYS A 162 11.05 8.24 3.45
N ILE A 163 10.48 8.02 4.61
CA ILE A 163 9.15 7.43 4.80
C ILE A 163 8.20 8.58 5.15
N PRO A 164 7.17 8.85 4.34
CA PRO A 164 6.21 9.91 4.64
C PRO A 164 5.33 9.55 5.84
N ALA A 165 4.73 10.56 6.47
CA ALA A 165 3.74 10.37 7.51
C ALA A 165 2.47 9.71 6.93
N GLY A 166 1.77 8.94 7.75
CA GLY A 166 0.50 8.30 7.36
C GLY A 166 0.63 7.00 6.58
N VAL A 167 1.84 6.45 6.38
CA VAL A 167 2.02 5.15 5.69
C VAL A 167 1.20 4.05 6.38
N VAL A 168 0.78 3.05 5.60
CA VAL A 168 -0.07 1.94 6.06
C VAL A 168 0.75 0.66 6.10
N ASP A 169 0.40 -0.26 7.00
CA ASP A 169 0.99 -1.60 7.05
C ASP A 169 0.86 -2.32 5.71
N GLY A 170 1.91 -3.03 5.31
CA GLY A 170 1.99 -3.70 4.02
C GLY A 170 2.29 -2.78 2.82
N MET A 171 2.34 -1.47 3.00
CA MET A 171 2.67 -0.53 1.93
C MET A 171 4.09 -0.74 1.43
N GLN A 172 4.29 -0.58 0.12
CA GLN A 172 5.60 -0.72 -0.51
C GLN A 172 6.10 0.62 -1.04
N LEU A 173 7.28 1.01 -0.60
CA LEU A 173 8.00 2.17 -1.10
C LEU A 173 9.10 1.72 -2.06
N LYS A 174 9.22 2.43 -3.17
CA LYS A 174 10.23 2.15 -4.19
C LYS A 174 11.37 3.17 -4.11
N VAL A 175 12.59 2.68 -3.93
CA VAL A 175 13.81 3.50 -4.04
C VAL A 175 14.53 3.09 -5.32
N SER A 176 14.52 3.98 -6.31
CA SER A 176 15.06 3.71 -7.64
C SER A 176 16.58 3.49 -7.62
N ASN A 177 17.04 2.55 -8.45
CA ASN A 177 18.46 2.23 -8.65
C ASN A 177 19.22 1.77 -7.40
N LYS A 178 18.53 1.26 -6.38
CA LYS A 178 19.12 0.72 -5.14
C LYS A 178 18.94 -0.79 -4.99
N GLY A 179 18.52 -1.46 -6.08
CA GLY A 179 18.51 -2.92 -6.18
C GLY A 179 19.86 -3.48 -6.64
N ASN A 180 19.86 -4.73 -7.07
CA ASN A 180 21.04 -5.38 -7.63
C ASN A 180 21.36 -4.83 -9.02
N ASP A 181 22.63 -4.81 -9.37
CA ASP A 181 23.07 -4.63 -10.75
C ASP A 181 22.86 -5.92 -11.55
N ALA A 182 22.91 -5.82 -12.87
CA ALA A 182 23.06 -6.95 -13.77
C ALA A 182 24.42 -6.87 -14.48
N PRO A 183 24.93 -7.99 -15.02
CA PRO A 183 26.20 -7.99 -15.75
C PRO A 183 26.18 -7.08 -16.97
N GLY A 184 27.30 -6.47 -17.29
CA GLY A 184 27.50 -5.66 -18.48
C GLY A 184 26.96 -4.22 -18.33
N ASN A 185 26.58 -3.61 -19.48
CA ASN A 185 26.02 -2.26 -19.49
C ASN A 185 24.55 -2.29 -19.04
N SER A 186 24.34 -2.42 -17.75
CA SER A 186 23.03 -2.58 -17.14
C SER A 186 22.58 -1.34 -16.36
N VAL A 187 21.30 -1.31 -16.00
CA VAL A 187 20.74 -0.35 -15.05
C VAL A 187 20.43 -1.12 -13.77
N PRO A 188 20.81 -0.61 -12.59
CA PRO A 188 20.43 -1.24 -11.32
C PRO A 188 18.93 -1.47 -11.21
N GLY A 189 18.56 -2.53 -10.50
CA GLY A 189 17.18 -2.73 -10.06
C GLY A 189 16.76 -1.70 -9.04
N ASP A 190 15.56 -1.84 -8.50
CA ASP A 190 15.01 -0.97 -7.47
C ASP A 190 15.05 -1.66 -6.10
N LEU A 191 15.13 -0.89 -5.03
CA LEU A 191 14.92 -1.38 -3.68
C LEU A 191 13.45 -1.18 -3.34
N ILE A 192 12.75 -2.27 -3.04
CA ILE A 192 11.36 -2.29 -2.59
C ILE A 192 11.36 -2.44 -1.07
N VAL A 193 10.82 -1.45 -0.39
CA VAL A 193 10.75 -1.38 1.06
C VAL A 193 9.31 -1.66 1.48
N ALA A 194 9.05 -2.80 2.09
CA ALA A 194 7.76 -3.13 2.67
C ALA A 194 7.68 -2.58 4.10
N ILE A 195 6.67 -1.79 4.37
CA ILE A 195 6.40 -1.23 5.70
C ILE A 195 5.69 -2.30 6.53
N GLU A 196 6.11 -2.46 7.77
CA GLU A 196 5.49 -3.32 8.78
C GLU A 196 5.25 -2.47 10.04
N GLU A 197 3.99 -2.35 10.47
CA GLU A 197 3.63 -1.59 11.66
C GLU A 197 3.91 -2.43 12.92
N ILE A 198 4.55 -1.84 13.92
CA ILE A 198 4.74 -2.45 15.23
C ILE A 198 3.50 -2.16 16.06
N GLU A 199 2.88 -3.19 16.63
CA GLU A 199 1.76 -3.04 17.55
C GLU A 199 2.16 -2.15 18.74
N HIS A 200 1.31 -1.16 19.02
CA HIS A 200 1.49 -0.28 20.17
C HIS A 200 0.77 -0.86 21.40
N GLU A 201 1.34 -0.65 22.59
CA GLU A 201 0.85 -1.25 23.83
C GLU A 201 -0.60 -0.82 24.17
N PHE A 202 -0.95 0.45 23.93
CA PHE A 202 -2.23 1.02 24.37
C PHE A 202 -3.10 1.51 23.19
N LEU A 203 -2.50 1.79 22.04
CA LEU A 203 -3.18 2.36 20.89
C LEU A 203 -3.38 1.31 19.81
N LYS A 204 -4.61 1.18 19.34
CA LYS A 204 -4.96 0.34 18.19
C LYS A 204 -5.34 1.23 17.03
N ARG A 205 -4.76 0.96 15.86
CA ARG A 205 -5.01 1.73 14.67
C ARG A 205 -6.15 1.14 13.85
N GLU A 206 -7.07 1.98 13.40
CA GLU A 206 -8.09 1.66 12.41
C GLU A 206 -8.10 2.75 11.32
N GLY A 207 -7.44 2.47 10.20
CA GLY A 207 -7.24 3.47 9.14
C GLY A 207 -6.40 4.66 9.61
N GLU A 208 -7.00 5.85 9.64
CA GLU A 208 -6.38 7.08 10.17
C GLU A 208 -6.72 7.31 11.66
N ASN A 209 -7.75 6.63 12.17
CA ASN A 209 -8.16 6.76 13.55
C ASN A 209 -7.36 5.84 14.47
N LEU A 210 -7.29 6.25 15.74
CA LEU A 210 -6.68 5.49 16.81
C LEU A 210 -7.73 5.21 17.88
N HIS A 211 -7.66 4.04 18.48
CA HIS A 211 -8.50 3.60 19.57
C HIS A 211 -7.68 3.41 20.83
N TYR A 212 -8.19 3.91 21.95
CA TYR A 212 -7.59 3.78 23.26
C TYR A 212 -8.63 3.28 24.26
N ASP A 213 -8.32 2.19 24.96
CA ASP A 213 -9.19 1.64 26.00
C ASP A 213 -8.82 2.27 27.34
N LEU A 214 -9.65 3.22 27.84
CA LEU A 214 -9.48 3.87 29.11
C LEU A 214 -10.27 3.16 30.20
N TYR A 215 -9.58 2.60 31.17
CA TYR A 215 -10.19 2.01 32.36
C TYR A 215 -10.22 3.03 33.49
N ILE A 216 -11.40 3.25 34.04
CA ILE A 216 -11.64 4.11 35.21
C ILE A 216 -12.32 3.32 36.33
N SER A 217 -12.08 3.68 37.58
CA SER A 217 -12.77 3.07 38.69
C SER A 217 -14.23 3.54 38.77
N PHE A 218 -15.06 2.78 39.48
CA PHE A 218 -16.45 3.15 39.71
C PHE A 218 -16.56 4.52 40.38
N SER A 219 -15.74 4.81 41.38
CA SER A 219 -15.72 6.11 42.06
C SER A 219 -15.32 7.27 41.15
N GLU A 220 -14.36 7.07 40.25
CA GLU A 220 -13.98 8.07 39.24
C GLU A 220 -15.10 8.32 38.22
N ALA A 221 -15.86 7.28 37.89
CA ALA A 221 -17.00 7.42 36.99
C ALA A 221 -18.14 8.23 37.61
N VAL A 222 -18.39 8.03 38.90
CA VAL A 222 -19.47 8.75 39.63
C VAL A 222 -19.08 10.21 39.88
N LEU A 223 -17.85 10.47 40.35
CA LEU A 223 -17.43 11.81 40.78
C LEU A 223 -16.83 12.66 39.65
N GLY A 224 -16.58 12.07 38.50
CA GLY A 224 -15.81 12.71 37.45
C GLY A 224 -14.31 12.78 37.77
N VAL A 225 -13.48 12.80 36.77
CA VAL A 225 -12.03 12.87 36.96
C VAL A 225 -11.34 13.47 35.73
N SER A 226 -10.17 14.06 35.93
CA SER A 226 -9.27 14.43 34.84
C SER A 226 -8.14 13.41 34.75
N LYS A 227 -7.94 12.82 33.57
CA LYS A 227 -6.86 11.83 33.32
C LYS A 227 -5.98 12.26 32.17
N ASP A 228 -4.71 11.95 32.32
CA ASP A 228 -3.73 12.08 31.24
C ASP A 228 -3.64 10.73 30.53
N ILE A 229 -3.93 10.71 29.23
CA ILE A 229 -3.85 9.54 28.38
C ILE A 229 -2.70 9.67 27.39
N GLU A 230 -2.13 8.56 26.97
CA GLU A 230 -1.11 8.54 25.95
C GLU A 230 -1.72 8.67 24.57
N ALA A 231 -1.24 9.63 23.79
CA ALA A 231 -1.52 9.81 22.40
C ALA A 231 -0.21 9.67 21.61
N VAL A 232 -0.27 9.50 20.29
CA VAL A 232 0.92 9.30 19.45
C VAL A 232 1.99 10.39 19.64
N ASN A 233 1.56 11.64 19.82
CA ASN A 233 2.45 12.78 19.97
C ASN A 233 2.44 13.32 21.42
N GLY A 234 2.59 12.44 22.41
CA GLY A 234 2.67 12.80 23.82
C GLY A 234 1.36 12.60 24.58
N LYS A 235 1.22 13.23 25.77
CA LYS A 235 0.06 13.05 26.65
C LYS A 235 -1.01 14.09 26.40
N VAL A 236 -2.26 13.67 26.48
CA VAL A 236 -3.44 14.54 26.36
C VAL A 236 -4.26 14.42 27.65
N ARG A 237 -4.59 15.56 28.25
CA ARG A 237 -5.48 15.61 29.42
C ARG A 237 -6.92 15.64 28.96
N ILE A 238 -7.70 14.68 29.45
CA ILE A 238 -9.16 14.63 29.24
C ILE A 238 -9.87 14.81 30.56
N LYS A 239 -11.02 15.49 30.52
CA LYS A 239 -11.92 15.63 31.66
C LYS A 239 -13.12 14.71 31.43
N LEU A 240 -13.34 13.81 32.35
CA LEU A 240 -14.53 12.96 32.41
C LEU A 240 -15.56 13.62 33.31
N GLU A 241 -16.78 13.73 32.81
CA GLU A 241 -17.91 14.30 33.57
C GLU A 241 -18.40 13.32 34.62
N GLU A 242 -19.05 13.84 35.64
CA GLU A 242 -19.72 13.05 36.68
C GLU A 242 -20.82 12.18 36.07
N GLY A 243 -20.91 10.93 36.55
CA GLY A 243 -21.92 9.98 36.06
C GLY A 243 -21.63 9.41 34.69
N ILE A 244 -20.38 9.48 34.19
CA ILE A 244 -20.03 8.93 32.87
C ILE A 244 -20.27 7.42 32.83
N GLN A 245 -20.95 6.96 31.78
CA GLN A 245 -21.31 5.57 31.61
C GLN A 245 -20.21 4.77 30.89
N SER A 246 -20.10 3.47 31.23
CA SER A 246 -19.24 2.54 30.52
C SER A 246 -19.71 2.38 29.07
N GLY A 247 -18.75 2.26 28.14
CA GLY A 247 -19.05 2.17 26.70
C GLY A 247 -19.18 3.53 25.99
N LYS A 248 -19.10 4.66 26.73
CA LYS A 248 -19.04 5.99 26.10
C LYS A 248 -17.74 6.17 25.36
N ILE A 249 -17.81 6.68 24.13
CA ILE A 249 -16.64 6.95 23.27
C ILE A 249 -16.41 8.46 23.23
N LEU A 250 -15.23 8.89 23.66
CA LEU A 250 -14.81 10.29 23.59
C LEU A 250 -13.93 10.48 22.35
N ARG A 251 -14.33 11.40 21.48
CA ARG A 251 -13.62 11.70 20.25
C ARG A 251 -12.69 12.90 20.42
N LEU A 252 -11.41 12.68 20.29
CA LEU A 252 -10.38 13.71 20.29
C LEU A 252 -9.97 14.02 18.85
N LYS A 253 -10.53 15.09 18.31
CA LYS A 253 -10.34 15.48 16.90
C LYS A 253 -8.90 15.76 16.58
N GLY A 254 -8.44 15.23 15.42
CA GLY A 254 -7.12 15.46 14.86
C GLY A 254 -5.97 14.86 15.67
N LYS A 255 -6.26 13.92 16.60
CA LYS A 255 -5.26 13.22 17.44
C LYS A 255 -4.93 11.81 16.93
N GLY A 256 -5.41 11.44 15.75
CA GLY A 256 -5.07 10.21 15.03
C GLY A 256 -3.84 10.35 14.13
N ILE A 257 -3.74 9.48 13.15
CA ILE A 257 -2.65 9.41 12.16
C ILE A 257 -2.96 10.39 11.01
N PRO A 258 -1.93 11.08 10.47
CA PRO A 258 -2.09 11.91 9.28
C PRO A 258 -2.56 11.09 8.06
N SER A 259 -3.41 11.71 7.23
CA SER A 259 -3.79 11.12 5.95
C SER A 259 -2.63 11.18 4.97
N LEU A 260 -2.31 10.05 4.33
CA LEU A 260 -1.24 10.00 3.33
C LEU A 260 -1.61 10.75 2.05
N ASN A 261 -2.88 10.65 1.63
CA ASN A 261 -3.41 11.18 0.37
C ASN A 261 -4.39 12.34 0.57
N GLY A 262 -4.70 12.70 1.81
CA GLY A 262 -5.68 13.71 2.17
C GLY A 262 -5.10 14.85 2.97
N TYR A 263 -5.98 15.72 3.46
CA TYR A 263 -5.63 16.81 4.36
C TYR A 263 -6.12 16.48 5.78
N GLY A 264 -5.27 16.73 6.77
CA GLY A 264 -5.60 16.57 8.17
C GLY A 264 -5.19 15.23 8.76
N ASN A 265 -5.62 15.01 9.99
CA ASN A 265 -5.35 13.81 10.77
C ASN A 265 -6.68 13.13 11.10
N GLY A 266 -6.62 11.82 11.27
CA GLY A 266 -7.71 11.08 11.92
C GLY A 266 -7.89 11.49 13.38
N ASP A 267 -8.76 10.83 14.09
CA ASP A 267 -9.13 11.12 15.46
C ASP A 267 -8.66 10.04 16.42
N LEU A 268 -8.49 10.39 17.69
CA LEU A 268 -8.30 9.43 18.76
C LEU A 268 -9.67 9.19 19.44
N LEU A 269 -10.11 7.94 19.39
CA LEU A 269 -11.36 7.46 19.99
C LEU A 269 -11.04 6.78 21.32
N VAL A 270 -11.45 7.40 22.42
CA VAL A 270 -11.21 6.90 23.76
C VAL A 270 -12.44 6.16 24.25
N HIS A 271 -12.32 4.85 24.40
CA HIS A 271 -13.37 3.97 24.90
C HIS A 271 -13.32 3.94 26.44
N VAL A 272 -14.34 4.49 27.08
CA VAL A 272 -14.42 4.54 28.53
C VAL A 272 -14.98 3.22 29.05
N ASN A 273 -14.20 2.53 29.86
CA ASN A 273 -14.55 1.26 30.49
C ASN A 273 -14.55 1.46 32.02
N VAL A 274 -15.72 1.32 32.64
CA VAL A 274 -15.82 1.42 34.08
C VAL A 274 -15.50 0.08 34.72
N TRP A 275 -14.47 0.09 35.58
CA TRP A 275 -14.03 -1.09 36.30
C TRP A 275 -14.73 -1.22 37.63
N THR A 276 -15.51 -2.28 37.81
CA THR A 276 -16.15 -2.62 39.09
C THR A 276 -15.20 -3.45 39.95
N PRO A 277 -15.02 -3.14 41.24
CA PRO A 277 -14.15 -3.89 42.11
C PRO A 277 -14.62 -5.32 42.28
N LYS A 278 -13.69 -6.28 42.17
CA LYS A 278 -13.98 -7.72 42.32
C LYS A 278 -14.12 -8.16 43.79
N THR A 279 -13.48 -7.43 44.72
CA THR A 279 -13.49 -7.72 46.13
C THR A 279 -13.73 -6.42 46.92
N LEU A 280 -14.53 -6.52 47.97
CA LEU A 280 -14.86 -5.41 48.84
C LEU A 280 -14.53 -5.79 50.31
N ASN A 281 -14.08 -4.83 51.10
CA ASN A 281 -14.00 -5.00 52.54
C ASN A 281 -15.40 -4.87 53.17
N LYS A 282 -15.52 -5.13 54.47
CA LYS A 282 -16.81 -5.11 55.17
C LYS A 282 -17.52 -3.75 55.12
N GLU A 283 -16.76 -2.66 55.31
CA GLU A 283 -17.30 -1.30 55.28
C GLU A 283 -17.80 -0.91 53.88
N GLN A 284 -17.01 -1.23 52.86
CA GLN A 284 -17.39 -0.99 51.44
C GLN A 284 -18.64 -1.79 51.08
N LYS A 285 -18.70 -3.06 51.50
CA LYS A 285 -19.86 -3.91 51.25
C LYS A 285 -21.13 -3.32 51.90
N GLN A 286 -21.03 -2.94 53.16
CA GLN A 286 -22.15 -2.30 53.88
C GLN A 286 -22.57 -0.97 53.24
N PHE A 287 -21.65 -0.17 52.76
CA PHE A 287 -21.95 1.04 52.01
C PHE A 287 -22.79 0.75 50.77
N PHE A 288 -22.40 -0.22 49.95
CA PHE A 288 -23.13 -0.57 48.74
C PHE A 288 -24.47 -1.25 49.06
N GLU A 289 -24.55 -2.08 50.11
CA GLU A 289 -25.83 -2.67 50.60
C GLU A 289 -26.82 -1.56 50.97
N ASN A 290 -26.38 -0.54 51.69
CA ASN A 290 -27.23 0.60 52.06
C ASN A 290 -27.61 1.50 50.86
N ALA A 291 -26.83 1.47 49.79
CA ALA A 291 -27.06 2.27 48.61
C ALA A 291 -28.00 1.57 47.59
N MET A 292 -28.20 0.23 47.70
CA MET A 292 -28.97 -0.54 46.72
C MET A 292 -30.42 -0.02 46.52
N ASP A 293 -31.04 0.42 47.60
CA ASP A 293 -32.45 0.90 47.55
C ASP A 293 -32.55 2.43 47.37
N ASN A 294 -31.38 3.10 47.19
CA ASN A 294 -31.37 4.54 47.01
C ASN A 294 -31.70 4.87 45.55
N GLU A 295 -32.64 5.80 45.36
CA GLU A 295 -33.17 6.22 44.04
C GLU A 295 -32.04 6.64 43.09
N ASN A 296 -30.97 7.28 43.57
CA ASN A 296 -29.82 7.70 42.76
C ASN A 296 -28.97 6.53 42.22
N PHE A 297 -29.10 5.33 42.78
CA PHE A 297 -28.38 4.11 42.32
C PHE A 297 -29.27 3.21 41.44
N ILE A 298 -30.55 3.52 41.31
CA ILE A 298 -31.45 2.77 40.44
C ILE A 298 -31.18 3.19 38.98
N PRO A 299 -30.97 2.24 38.05
CA PRO A 299 -30.71 2.59 36.66
C PRO A 299 -31.90 3.25 35.97
N HIS A 300 -31.71 4.43 35.41
CA HIS A 300 -32.70 5.17 34.60
C HIS A 300 -32.11 5.46 33.21
N PRO A 301 -31.99 4.44 32.31
CA PRO A 301 -31.35 4.62 31.03
C PRO A 301 -32.18 5.55 30.11
N GLU A 302 -31.50 6.57 29.58
CA GLU A 302 -32.08 7.48 28.58
C GLU A 302 -31.97 6.88 27.17
N LYS A 303 -32.64 7.51 26.19
CA LYS A 303 -32.54 7.08 24.76
C LYS A 303 -31.11 7.10 24.22
N SER A 304 -30.26 7.97 24.75
CA SER A 304 -28.85 8.09 24.44
C SER A 304 -28.01 6.89 24.91
N ASP A 305 -28.45 6.22 25.97
CA ASP A 305 -27.75 5.12 26.64
C ASP A 305 -28.13 3.75 26.06
N LYS A 306 -29.10 3.72 25.14
CA LYS A 306 -29.50 2.49 24.47
C LYS A 306 -28.33 1.82 23.73
N SER A 307 -28.30 0.50 23.79
CA SER A 307 -27.29 -0.31 23.12
C SER A 307 -27.31 -0.08 21.60
N PHE A 308 -26.18 -0.35 20.95
CA PHE A 308 -26.09 -0.27 19.48
C PHE A 308 -27.20 -1.07 18.79
N PHE A 309 -27.53 -2.26 19.29
CA PHE A 309 -28.58 -3.10 18.72
C PHE A 309 -29.98 -2.49 18.82
N GLU A 310 -30.29 -1.78 19.91
CA GLU A 310 -31.54 -1.07 20.03
C GLU A 310 -31.62 0.16 19.12
N LYS A 311 -30.48 0.89 18.97
CA LYS A 311 -30.37 1.99 17.99
C LYS A 311 -30.58 1.52 16.56
N VAL A 312 -29.97 0.37 16.19
CA VAL A 312 -30.16 -0.25 14.88
C VAL A 312 -31.60 -0.70 14.68
N LYS A 313 -32.22 -1.34 15.69
CA LYS A 313 -33.64 -1.74 15.62
C LYS A 313 -34.58 -0.54 15.42
N ASP A 314 -34.35 0.56 16.16
CA ASP A 314 -35.14 1.79 16.04
C ASP A 314 -34.97 2.47 14.66
N MET A 315 -33.87 2.22 13.94
CA MET A 315 -33.61 2.73 12.57
C MET A 315 -34.33 1.92 11.48
N PHE A 316 -34.69 0.66 11.77
CA PHE A 316 -35.36 -0.25 10.83
C PHE A 316 -36.85 -0.53 11.21
N SER A 317 -37.37 0.10 12.26
CA SER A 317 -38.78 0.09 12.66
C SER A 317 -39.47 1.38 12.29
#